data_d5f6459beac06de910758acfa58d711d
#
_entry.id   d5f6459beac06de910758acfa58d711d
#
_cell.length_a   1.000
_cell.length_b   1.000
_cell.length_c   1.000
_cell.angle_alpha   90.00
_cell.angle_beta   90.00
_cell.angle_gamma   90.00
#
_symmetry.space_group_name_H-M   'P 1'
#
loop_
_entity.id
_entity.type
_entity.pdbx_description
1 polymer ?
#
loop_
_entity_poly.entity_id
_entity_poly.type
_entity_poly.pdbx_seq_one_letter_code
_entity_poly.pdbx_strand_id
1 'polypeptide(L)'
;THYMNTYIFLQHYWWFIVSLLGAILVFLLFVQGGNSLIFCLGKTEEQRKMIINSTGRKWEFTFTTLVTFGGAFFASFPLFYSTSFGGAYWLWMIILFTFVLQAVSYEFQSKAGNLLGKTTYRAFLVINGVVGPVLLGGAVATFFTGSEFYINKGNIADTVMPVISSWANAGHGLDALLNPWNVVLGLAVFFLARILGALYFINNIGDADLVKRCRRALWGNTGLFLVFFLAFVIRTLLAEGYAVNPETGEVFMEPYKYLTNFIEMPVVLLVFLIGVLAVLWGIVRTVWKPSFDKGIWFAGAGTVLTVLALLLVAGYNNTAYYPSTADLQSSLTLANSCSSQFTLRVMAYVSVLVPFVLAYIFYAWRSIDRKKIDAEEMQDEKGHAY
;
A
#
# COMPACT_ATOMS: atom_id res chain seq x y z
N THR A 1 34.27 14.50 0.22
CA THR A 1 33.03 15.33 0.41
C THR A 1 32.04 15.18 -0.74
N HIS A 2 32.46 15.39 -1.98
CA HIS A 2 31.53 15.25 -3.14
C HIS A 2 30.98 13.84 -3.31
N TYR A 3 31.80 12.82 -3.13
CA TYR A 3 31.36 11.40 -3.17
C TYR A 3 30.31 11.08 -2.10
N MET A 4 30.55 11.52 -0.86
CA MET A 4 29.62 11.31 0.25
C MET A 4 28.28 12.01 0.02
N ASN A 5 28.31 13.25 -0.46
CA ASN A 5 27.08 13.99 -0.78
C ASN A 5 26.24 13.31 -1.87
N THR A 6 26.90 12.77 -2.90
CA THR A 6 26.20 12.01 -3.97
C THR A 6 25.55 10.74 -3.42
N TYR A 7 26.24 10.03 -2.53
CA TYR A 7 25.70 8.80 -1.93
C TYR A 7 24.47 9.08 -1.05
N ILE A 8 24.54 10.12 -0.20
CA ILE A 8 23.40 10.55 0.62
C ILE A 8 22.22 10.97 -0.26
N PHE A 9 22.48 11.73 -1.33
CA PHE A 9 21.43 12.11 -2.28
C PHE A 9 20.74 10.89 -2.91
N LEU A 10 21.51 9.88 -3.32
CA LEU A 10 20.95 8.65 -3.91
C LEU A 10 20.14 7.84 -2.90
N GLN A 11 20.54 7.79 -1.63
CA GLN A 11 19.76 7.15 -0.56
C GLN A 11 18.40 7.82 -0.40
N HIS A 12 18.37 9.15 -0.34
CA HIS A 12 17.12 9.92 -0.23
C HIS A 12 16.27 9.80 -1.48
N TYR A 13 16.86 9.83 -2.66
CA TYR A 13 16.17 9.63 -3.93
C TYR A 13 15.45 8.27 -3.97
N TRP A 14 16.14 7.19 -3.60
CA TRP A 14 15.55 5.86 -3.63
C TRP A 14 14.52 5.65 -2.54
N TRP A 15 14.67 6.26 -1.39
CA TRP A 15 13.60 6.26 -0.39
C TRP A 15 12.35 6.97 -0.91
N PHE A 16 12.51 8.08 -1.60
CA PHE A 16 11.39 8.76 -2.26
C PHE A 16 10.70 7.85 -3.29
N ILE A 17 11.47 7.20 -4.17
CA ILE A 17 10.92 6.30 -5.20
C ILE A 17 10.17 5.12 -4.58
N VAL A 18 10.74 4.47 -3.58
CA VAL A 18 10.10 3.35 -2.87
C VAL A 18 8.84 3.82 -2.15
N SER A 19 8.89 4.97 -1.51
CA SER A 19 7.74 5.58 -0.84
C SER A 19 6.62 5.92 -1.82
N LEU A 20 6.97 6.42 -2.99
CA LEU A 20 6.01 6.71 -4.07
C LEU A 20 5.34 5.43 -4.59
N LEU A 21 6.11 4.35 -4.78
CA LEU A 21 5.56 3.05 -5.17
C LEU A 21 4.59 2.50 -4.12
N GLY A 22 4.93 2.61 -2.84
CA GLY A 22 4.05 2.24 -1.74
C GLY A 22 2.76 3.06 -1.71
N ALA A 23 2.87 4.37 -1.98
CA ALA A 23 1.73 5.27 -2.08
C ALA A 23 0.80 4.92 -3.26
N ILE A 24 1.36 4.65 -4.42
CA ILE A 24 0.61 4.20 -5.60
C ILE A 24 -0.06 2.85 -5.33
N LEU A 25 0.61 1.93 -4.65
CA LEU A 25 0.03 0.65 -4.25
C LEU A 25 -1.22 0.84 -3.39
N VAL A 26 -1.18 1.73 -2.41
CA VAL A 26 -2.34 2.00 -1.55
C VAL A 26 -3.52 2.58 -2.35
N PHE A 27 -3.27 3.46 -3.31
CA PHE A 27 -4.30 3.90 -4.24
C PHE A 27 -4.92 2.73 -5.02
N LEU A 28 -4.09 1.85 -5.57
CA LEU A 28 -4.53 0.71 -6.36
C LEU A 28 -5.28 -0.36 -5.54
N LEU A 29 -5.24 -0.30 -4.22
CA LEU A 29 -6.06 -1.14 -3.35
C LEU A 29 -7.57 -0.90 -3.50
N PHE A 30 -7.99 0.03 -4.35
CA PHE A 30 -9.41 0.14 -4.74
C PHE A 30 -9.93 -1.18 -5.32
N VAL A 31 -9.08 -1.98 -5.96
CA VAL A 31 -9.41 -3.33 -6.44
C VAL A 31 -9.81 -4.23 -5.27
N GLN A 32 -8.97 -4.31 -4.24
CA GLN A 32 -9.26 -5.09 -3.03
C GLN A 32 -10.48 -4.55 -2.29
N GLY A 33 -10.55 -3.23 -2.13
CA GLY A 33 -11.71 -2.58 -1.51
C GLY A 33 -13.01 -2.89 -2.25
N GLY A 34 -12.98 -2.84 -3.57
CA GLY A 34 -14.10 -3.23 -4.42
C GLY A 34 -14.47 -4.71 -4.28
N ASN A 35 -13.48 -5.60 -4.23
CA ASN A 35 -13.71 -7.03 -4.01
C ASN A 35 -14.40 -7.31 -2.66
N SER A 36 -14.06 -6.57 -1.62
CA SER A 36 -14.71 -6.70 -0.31
C SER A 36 -16.18 -6.27 -0.32
N LEU A 37 -16.62 -5.53 -1.33
CA LEU A 37 -17.96 -4.98 -1.47
C LEU A 37 -18.88 -5.81 -2.39
N ILE A 38 -18.40 -6.90 -2.98
CA ILE A 38 -19.14 -7.69 -3.98
C ILE A 38 -20.54 -8.06 -3.48
N PHE A 39 -20.64 -8.65 -2.29
CA PHE A 39 -21.92 -9.08 -1.71
C PHE A 39 -22.68 -7.94 -1.02
N CYS A 40 -21.96 -6.92 -0.55
CA CYS A 40 -22.59 -5.78 0.10
C CYS A 40 -23.35 -4.90 -0.89
N LEU A 41 -22.76 -4.65 -2.06
CA LEU A 41 -23.31 -3.74 -3.07
C LEU A 41 -24.00 -4.47 -4.20
N GLY A 42 -23.51 -5.65 -4.63
CA GLY A 42 -24.10 -6.45 -5.68
C GLY A 42 -25.27 -7.29 -5.16
N LYS A 43 -26.50 -6.86 -5.40
CA LYS A 43 -27.70 -7.57 -4.96
C LYS A 43 -28.21 -8.56 -6.01
N THR A 44 -27.97 -8.31 -7.28
CA THR A 44 -28.30 -9.21 -8.39
C THR A 44 -27.05 -9.88 -8.94
N GLU A 45 -27.23 -10.98 -9.67
CA GLU A 45 -26.12 -11.68 -10.32
C GLU A 45 -25.42 -10.78 -11.35
N GLU A 46 -26.18 -10.00 -12.11
CA GLU A 46 -25.61 -9.03 -13.08
C GLU A 46 -24.77 -7.96 -12.41
N GLN A 47 -25.25 -7.42 -11.29
CA GLN A 47 -24.49 -6.42 -10.53
C GLN A 47 -23.19 -6.97 -9.98
N ARG A 48 -23.18 -8.21 -9.48
CA ARG A 48 -21.95 -8.88 -9.02
C ARG A 48 -20.96 -9.09 -10.15
N LYS A 49 -21.45 -9.50 -11.34
CA LYS A 49 -20.62 -9.62 -12.54
C LYS A 49 -20.01 -8.28 -12.94
N MET A 50 -20.78 -7.20 -12.92
CA MET A 50 -20.26 -5.86 -13.23
C MET A 50 -19.17 -5.42 -12.26
N ILE A 51 -19.35 -5.65 -10.96
CA ILE A 51 -18.34 -5.36 -9.92
C ILE A 51 -17.06 -6.15 -10.18
N ILE A 52 -17.17 -7.46 -10.40
CA ILE A 52 -16.02 -8.33 -10.61
C ILE A 52 -15.29 -7.98 -11.92
N ASN A 53 -16.03 -7.68 -12.98
CA ASN A 53 -15.43 -7.24 -14.24
C ASN A 53 -14.72 -5.89 -14.09
N SER A 54 -15.26 -4.98 -13.30
CA SER A 54 -14.65 -3.68 -13.01
C SER A 54 -13.30 -3.82 -12.31
N THR A 55 -13.25 -4.57 -11.22
CA THR A 55 -12.00 -4.82 -10.48
C THR A 55 -11.06 -5.75 -11.25
N GLY A 56 -11.60 -6.73 -11.96
CA GLY A 56 -10.84 -7.70 -12.75
C GLY A 56 -10.02 -7.08 -13.87
N ARG A 57 -10.47 -5.96 -14.44
CA ARG A 57 -9.70 -5.22 -15.44
C ARG A 57 -8.49 -4.48 -14.88
N LYS A 58 -8.37 -4.36 -13.56
CA LYS A 58 -7.36 -3.56 -12.89
C LYS A 58 -6.50 -4.33 -11.88
N TRP A 59 -6.83 -5.57 -11.55
CA TRP A 59 -6.12 -6.31 -10.49
C TRP A 59 -4.64 -6.51 -10.77
N GLU A 60 -4.26 -6.64 -12.04
CA GLU A 60 -2.86 -6.81 -12.44
C GLU A 60 -2.02 -5.58 -12.12
N PHE A 61 -2.59 -4.38 -12.23
CA PHE A 61 -1.89 -3.16 -11.84
C PHE A 61 -1.52 -3.16 -10.36
N THR A 62 -2.43 -3.60 -9.50
CA THR A 62 -2.18 -3.71 -8.06
C THR A 62 -1.13 -4.74 -7.76
N PHE A 63 -1.26 -5.93 -8.31
CA PHE A 63 -0.30 -7.02 -8.09
C PHE A 63 1.09 -6.67 -8.62
N THR A 64 1.17 -6.15 -9.83
CA THR A 64 2.44 -5.72 -10.43
C THR A 64 3.11 -4.61 -9.61
N THR A 65 2.32 -3.67 -9.10
CA THR A 65 2.86 -2.60 -8.24
C THR A 65 3.37 -3.14 -6.91
N LEU A 66 2.69 -4.12 -6.30
CA LEU A 66 3.16 -4.79 -5.10
C LEU A 66 4.50 -5.48 -5.33
N VAL A 67 4.63 -6.21 -6.44
CA VAL A 67 5.88 -6.89 -6.82
C VAL A 67 6.99 -5.88 -7.11
N THR A 68 6.67 -4.80 -7.80
CA THR A 68 7.62 -3.71 -8.10
C THR A 68 8.10 -3.01 -6.84
N PHE A 69 7.22 -2.78 -5.88
CA PHE A 69 7.56 -2.24 -4.57
C PHE A 69 8.57 -3.13 -3.83
N GLY A 70 8.32 -4.44 -3.78
CA GLY A 70 9.25 -5.41 -3.22
C GLY A 70 10.59 -5.47 -3.97
N GLY A 71 10.56 -5.44 -5.30
CA GLY A 71 11.76 -5.45 -6.14
C GLY A 71 12.59 -4.17 -6.01
N ALA A 72 11.95 -3.01 -5.88
CA ALA A 72 12.63 -1.75 -5.63
C ALA A 72 13.32 -1.73 -4.27
N PHE A 73 12.69 -2.29 -3.23
CA PHE A 73 13.33 -2.47 -1.92
C PHE A 73 14.51 -3.45 -2.01
N PHE A 74 14.34 -4.57 -2.70
CA PHE A 74 15.43 -5.53 -2.90
C PHE A 74 16.67 -4.88 -3.51
N ALA A 75 16.48 -4.04 -4.51
CA ALA A 75 17.57 -3.41 -5.23
C ALA A 75 18.17 -2.22 -4.47
N SER A 76 17.37 -1.39 -3.82
CA SER A 76 17.81 -0.15 -3.16
C SER A 76 18.18 -0.33 -1.69
N PHE A 77 17.40 -1.13 -0.95
CA PHE A 77 17.58 -1.39 0.47
C PHE A 77 17.54 -2.90 0.75
N PRO A 78 18.55 -3.66 0.30
CA PRO A 78 18.55 -5.12 0.38
C PRO A 78 18.47 -5.64 1.81
N LEU A 79 19.01 -4.94 2.78
CA LEU A 79 18.93 -5.36 4.19
C LEU A 79 17.50 -5.28 4.72
N PHE A 80 16.72 -4.28 4.32
CA PHE A 80 15.29 -4.23 4.62
C PHE A 80 14.55 -5.42 3.97
N TYR A 81 14.85 -5.69 2.71
CA TYR A 81 14.21 -6.79 2.00
C TYR A 81 14.45 -8.13 2.72
N SER A 82 15.68 -8.42 3.09
CA SER A 82 16.00 -9.64 3.83
C SER A 82 15.40 -9.67 5.23
N THR A 83 15.33 -8.54 5.91
CA THR A 83 14.81 -8.45 7.27
C THR A 83 13.29 -8.52 7.33
N SER A 84 12.60 -7.76 6.47
CA SER A 84 11.14 -7.71 6.45
C SER A 84 10.52 -8.82 5.63
N PHE A 85 10.83 -8.90 4.33
CA PHE A 85 10.24 -9.94 3.47
C PHE A 85 10.77 -11.34 3.81
N GLY A 86 12.05 -11.44 4.12
CA GLY A 86 12.68 -12.70 4.53
C GLY A 86 12.44 -13.06 5.99
N GLY A 87 12.42 -12.10 6.91
CA GLY A 87 12.25 -12.32 8.34
C GLY A 87 10.79 -12.39 8.78
N ALA A 88 9.97 -11.44 8.34
CA ALA A 88 8.53 -11.43 8.58
C ALA A 88 7.76 -12.24 7.52
N TYR A 89 8.28 -13.40 7.15
CA TYR A 89 7.81 -14.16 6.00
C TYR A 89 6.36 -14.64 6.12
N TRP A 90 5.85 -14.98 7.29
CA TRP A 90 4.46 -15.38 7.45
C TRP A 90 3.48 -14.28 7.09
N LEU A 91 3.76 -13.06 7.52
CA LEU A 91 2.94 -11.90 7.18
C LEU A 91 2.90 -11.69 5.66
N TRP A 92 4.07 -11.66 5.03
CA TRP A 92 4.18 -11.44 3.57
C TRP A 92 3.66 -12.62 2.75
N MET A 93 3.84 -13.85 3.21
CA MET A 93 3.28 -15.03 2.54
C MET A 93 1.76 -15.05 2.57
N ILE A 94 1.14 -14.66 3.67
CA ILE A 94 -0.33 -14.56 3.74
C ILE A 94 -0.84 -13.46 2.81
N ILE A 95 -0.19 -12.30 2.77
CA ILE A 95 -0.52 -11.25 1.80
C ILE A 95 -0.45 -11.81 0.38
N LEU A 96 0.67 -12.40 0.01
CA LEU A 96 0.88 -12.98 -1.32
C LEU A 96 -0.15 -14.05 -1.64
N PHE A 97 -0.47 -14.92 -0.69
CA PHE A 97 -1.46 -15.97 -0.88
C PHE A 97 -2.86 -15.40 -1.16
N THR A 98 -3.24 -14.30 -0.52
CA THR A 98 -4.52 -13.65 -0.84
C THR A 98 -4.57 -13.15 -2.28
N PHE A 99 -3.46 -12.66 -2.82
CA PHE A 99 -3.38 -12.27 -4.24
C PHE A 99 -3.40 -13.46 -5.19
N VAL A 100 -2.85 -14.60 -4.79
CA VAL A 100 -2.99 -15.86 -5.55
C VAL A 100 -4.45 -16.30 -5.60
N LEU A 101 -5.15 -16.26 -4.47
CA LEU A 101 -6.60 -16.54 -4.43
C LEU A 101 -7.39 -15.60 -5.36
N GLN A 102 -7.02 -14.33 -5.41
CA GLN A 102 -7.60 -13.33 -6.31
C GLN A 102 -7.40 -13.72 -7.77
N ALA A 103 -6.17 -14.01 -8.18
CA ALA A 103 -5.83 -14.37 -9.56
C ALA A 103 -6.61 -15.61 -10.03
N VAL A 104 -6.61 -16.66 -9.22
CA VAL A 104 -7.37 -17.88 -9.48
C VAL A 104 -8.86 -17.60 -9.60
N SER A 105 -9.39 -16.75 -8.74
CA SER A 105 -10.83 -16.44 -8.71
C SER A 105 -11.28 -15.68 -9.95
N TYR A 106 -10.52 -14.69 -10.40
CA TYR A 106 -10.86 -13.98 -11.64
C TYR A 106 -10.83 -14.91 -12.85
N GLU A 107 -9.84 -15.79 -12.93
CA GLU A 107 -9.68 -16.68 -14.07
C GLU A 107 -10.75 -17.79 -14.13
N PHE A 108 -11.09 -18.39 -12.98
CA PHE A 108 -11.87 -19.63 -12.98
C PHE A 108 -13.32 -19.48 -12.54
N GLN A 109 -13.76 -18.38 -11.96
CA GLN A 109 -15.12 -18.24 -11.41
C GLN A 109 -16.24 -18.45 -12.43
N SER A 110 -16.02 -18.03 -13.68
CA SER A 110 -16.99 -18.10 -14.77
C SER A 110 -16.75 -19.25 -15.75
N LYS A 111 -15.69 -20.05 -15.56
CA LYS A 111 -15.39 -21.19 -16.43
C LYS A 111 -16.41 -22.30 -16.21
N ALA A 112 -16.88 -22.87 -17.33
CA ALA A 112 -17.74 -24.05 -17.28
C ALA A 112 -17.01 -25.22 -16.62
N GLY A 113 -17.71 -25.91 -15.71
CA GLY A 113 -17.13 -27.07 -15.00
C GLY A 113 -16.13 -26.72 -13.92
N ASN A 114 -16.12 -25.48 -13.40
CA ASN A 114 -15.27 -25.14 -12.26
C ASN A 114 -15.62 -26.02 -11.04
N LEU A 115 -14.60 -26.46 -10.31
CA LEU A 115 -14.74 -27.43 -9.23
C LEU A 115 -15.42 -26.85 -7.98
N LEU A 116 -15.17 -25.57 -7.66
CA LEU A 116 -15.55 -24.97 -6.38
C LEU A 116 -16.85 -24.15 -6.44
N GLY A 117 -17.30 -23.78 -7.62
CA GLY A 117 -18.49 -22.95 -7.83
C GLY A 117 -18.22 -21.45 -7.70
N LYS A 118 -19.07 -20.65 -8.36
CA LYS A 118 -18.93 -19.18 -8.42
C LYS A 118 -18.88 -18.52 -7.05
N THR A 119 -19.70 -18.93 -6.11
CA THR A 119 -19.79 -18.33 -4.77
C THR A 119 -18.48 -18.50 -4.00
N THR A 120 -17.82 -19.65 -4.12
CA THR A 120 -16.54 -19.91 -3.45
C THR A 120 -15.44 -19.00 -3.99
N TYR A 121 -15.34 -18.87 -5.31
CA TYR A 121 -14.35 -17.96 -5.92
C TYR A 121 -14.61 -16.50 -5.57
N ARG A 122 -15.88 -16.09 -5.50
CA ARG A 122 -16.25 -14.74 -5.05
C ARG A 122 -15.92 -14.51 -3.58
N ALA A 123 -16.09 -15.53 -2.74
CA ALA A 123 -15.64 -15.48 -1.34
C ALA A 123 -14.12 -15.30 -1.25
N PHE A 124 -13.35 -15.94 -2.10
CA PHE A 124 -11.90 -15.74 -2.18
C PHE A 124 -11.53 -14.30 -2.56
N LEU A 125 -12.28 -13.68 -3.46
CA LEU A 125 -12.10 -12.26 -3.77
C LEU A 125 -12.38 -11.36 -2.56
N VAL A 126 -13.41 -11.68 -1.78
CA VAL A 126 -13.71 -10.96 -0.53
C VAL A 126 -12.58 -11.16 0.49
N ILE A 127 -12.05 -12.35 0.64
CA ILE A 127 -10.90 -12.63 1.53
C ILE A 127 -9.69 -11.78 1.11
N ASN A 128 -9.35 -11.76 -0.16
CA ASN A 128 -8.31 -10.87 -0.68
C ASN A 128 -8.60 -9.40 -0.36
N GLY A 129 -9.85 -8.98 -0.55
CA GLY A 129 -10.29 -7.61 -0.32
C GLY A 129 -10.25 -7.16 1.13
N VAL A 130 -10.33 -8.07 2.07
CA VAL A 130 -10.26 -7.78 3.52
C VAL A 130 -8.83 -7.98 4.05
N VAL A 131 -8.30 -9.18 3.86
CA VAL A 131 -7.01 -9.58 4.45
C VAL A 131 -5.84 -8.83 3.82
N GLY A 132 -5.84 -8.63 2.51
CA GLY A 132 -4.78 -7.92 1.80
C GLY A 132 -4.55 -6.51 2.37
N PRO A 133 -5.53 -5.62 2.33
CA PRO A 133 -5.38 -4.25 2.86
C PRO A 133 -5.08 -4.20 4.35
N VAL A 134 -5.72 -5.03 5.17
CA VAL A 134 -5.46 -5.05 6.63
C VAL A 134 -4.02 -5.43 6.92
N LEU A 135 -3.50 -6.47 6.30
CA LEU A 135 -2.12 -6.91 6.54
C LEU A 135 -1.08 -5.96 5.93
N LEU A 136 -1.35 -5.39 4.75
CA LEU A 136 -0.48 -4.37 4.16
C LEU A 136 -0.41 -3.11 5.04
N GLY A 137 -1.55 -2.65 5.53
CA GLY A 137 -1.59 -1.54 6.48
C GLY A 137 -0.87 -1.85 7.78
N GLY A 138 -1.03 -3.04 8.32
CA GLY A 138 -0.30 -3.52 9.49
C GLY A 138 1.22 -3.58 9.28
N ALA A 139 1.64 -4.04 8.11
CA ALA A 139 3.06 -4.06 7.73
C ALA A 139 3.65 -2.64 7.64
N VAL A 140 2.94 -1.69 7.06
CA VAL A 140 3.38 -0.28 6.99
C VAL A 140 3.39 0.37 8.37
N ALA A 141 2.46 0.02 9.25
CA ALA A 141 2.43 0.52 10.61
C ALA A 141 3.72 0.18 11.38
N THR A 142 4.36 -0.94 11.08
CA THR A 142 5.63 -1.33 11.73
C THR A 142 6.79 -0.40 11.42
N PHE A 143 6.71 0.42 10.37
CA PHE A 143 7.69 1.48 10.13
C PHE A 143 7.70 2.55 11.25
N PHE A 144 6.61 2.65 11.99
CA PHE A 144 6.45 3.60 13.11
C PHE A 144 6.49 2.91 14.48
N THR A 145 5.94 1.71 14.56
CA THR A 145 5.80 0.98 15.85
C THR A 145 6.97 0.05 16.13
N GLY A 146 7.70 -0.35 15.11
CA GLY A 146 8.82 -1.27 15.22
C GLY A 146 8.45 -2.73 15.07
N SER A 147 9.47 -3.56 14.90
CA SER A 147 9.39 -5.01 14.77
C SER A 147 10.47 -5.70 15.58
N GLU A 148 10.28 -6.94 15.94
CA GLU A 148 11.21 -7.70 16.80
C GLU A 148 12.22 -8.47 15.94
N PHE A 149 13.35 -7.84 15.64
CA PHE A 149 14.43 -8.47 14.88
C PHE A 149 15.81 -8.04 15.39
N TYR A 150 16.83 -8.81 15.04
CA TYR A 150 18.23 -8.53 15.30
C TYR A 150 19.01 -8.42 14.00
N ILE A 151 19.95 -7.48 13.95
CA ILE A 151 20.90 -7.32 12.85
C ILE A 151 22.31 -7.46 13.38
N ASN A 152 23.07 -8.42 12.85
CA ASN A 152 24.49 -8.57 13.10
C ASN A 152 25.24 -8.76 11.78
N LYS A 153 25.77 -7.66 11.25
CA LYS A 153 26.54 -7.69 9.99
C LYS A 153 27.82 -8.51 10.07
N GLY A 154 28.36 -8.70 11.27
CA GLY A 154 29.54 -9.54 11.51
C GLY A 154 29.35 -11.01 11.17
N ASN A 155 28.12 -11.49 11.23
CA ASN A 155 27.77 -12.88 10.90
C ASN A 155 28.06 -13.26 9.45
N ILE A 156 28.25 -12.31 8.54
CA ILE A 156 28.61 -12.61 7.15
C ILE A 156 29.94 -13.36 7.04
N ALA A 157 30.81 -13.21 8.02
CA ALA A 157 32.10 -13.91 8.10
C ALA A 157 31.98 -15.31 8.71
N ASP A 158 30.82 -15.67 9.27
CA ASP A 158 30.59 -17.00 9.83
C ASP A 158 30.39 -18.02 8.68
N THR A 159 31.25 -19.01 8.64
CA THR A 159 31.23 -20.04 7.59
C THR A 159 30.11 -21.06 7.78
N VAL A 160 29.51 -21.16 8.97
CA VAL A 160 28.45 -22.10 9.31
C VAL A 160 27.07 -21.48 9.21
N MET A 161 26.91 -20.27 9.73
CA MET A 161 25.63 -19.55 9.74
C MET A 161 25.81 -18.07 9.36
N PRO A 162 26.01 -17.74 8.08
CA PRO A 162 26.23 -16.36 7.63
C PRO A 162 24.92 -15.55 7.58
N VAL A 163 24.12 -15.61 8.64
CA VAL A 163 22.82 -14.95 8.73
C VAL A 163 22.99 -13.59 9.41
N ILE A 164 22.76 -12.51 8.65
CA ILE A 164 22.89 -11.13 9.13
C ILE A 164 21.65 -10.70 9.93
N SER A 165 20.45 -11.01 9.42
CA SER A 165 19.20 -10.64 10.08
C SER A 165 18.48 -11.87 10.62
N SER A 166 17.92 -11.76 11.82
CA SER A 166 17.16 -12.83 12.44
C SER A 166 15.94 -12.28 13.15
N TRP A 167 14.82 -12.97 13.05
CA TRP A 167 13.60 -12.60 13.76
C TRP A 167 13.69 -13.08 15.24
N ALA A 168 13.23 -12.24 16.17
CA ALA A 168 13.39 -12.50 17.60
C ALA A 168 12.38 -13.51 18.16
N ASN A 169 11.27 -13.76 17.44
CA ASN A 169 10.20 -14.65 17.91
C ASN A 169 9.73 -15.60 16.82
N ALA A 170 8.95 -16.60 17.17
CA ALA A 170 8.42 -17.60 16.25
C ALA A 170 7.25 -17.09 15.36
N GLY A 171 6.76 -15.88 15.60
CA GLY A 171 5.65 -15.30 14.85
C GLY A 171 6.01 -14.87 13.44
N HIS A 172 7.28 -14.57 13.19
CA HIS A 172 7.82 -14.18 11.89
C HIS A 172 6.91 -13.21 11.11
N GLY A 173 6.59 -12.09 11.77
CA GLY A 173 5.75 -11.02 11.21
C GLY A 173 4.30 -11.06 11.66
N LEU A 174 3.71 -12.20 11.98
CA LEU A 174 2.36 -12.26 12.56
C LEU A 174 2.26 -11.62 13.94
N ASP A 175 3.36 -11.54 14.67
CA ASP A 175 3.48 -10.81 15.93
C ASP A 175 3.14 -9.31 15.77
N ALA A 176 3.28 -8.72 14.59
CA ALA A 176 2.83 -7.36 14.33
C ALA A 176 1.35 -7.14 14.62
N LEU A 177 0.52 -8.15 14.43
CA LEU A 177 -0.93 -8.09 14.70
C LEU A 177 -1.27 -8.06 16.20
N LEU A 178 -0.31 -8.40 17.07
CA LEU A 178 -0.47 -8.28 18.51
C LEU A 178 -0.37 -6.84 18.99
N ASN A 179 0.22 -5.95 18.22
CA ASN A 179 0.21 -4.52 18.51
C ASN A 179 -1.09 -3.91 17.96
N PRO A 180 -1.97 -3.39 18.83
CA PRO A 180 -3.26 -2.87 18.40
C PRO A 180 -3.14 -1.68 17.44
N TRP A 181 -2.08 -0.89 17.50
CA TRP A 181 -1.86 0.24 16.60
C TRP A 181 -1.56 -0.19 15.18
N ASN A 182 -0.90 -1.34 14.99
CA ASN A 182 -0.71 -1.93 13.66
C ASN A 182 -2.05 -2.35 13.05
N VAL A 183 -2.93 -2.92 13.86
CA VAL A 183 -4.28 -3.30 13.44
C VAL A 183 -5.12 -2.05 13.12
N VAL A 184 -4.99 -0.99 13.91
CA VAL A 184 -5.67 0.29 13.67
C VAL A 184 -5.32 0.85 12.29
N LEU A 185 -4.05 0.90 11.91
CA LEU A 185 -3.66 1.33 10.56
C LEU A 185 -4.12 0.35 9.49
N GLY A 186 -4.05 -0.96 9.76
CA GLY A 186 -4.58 -1.98 8.87
C GLY A 186 -6.06 -1.77 8.56
N LEU A 187 -6.87 -1.48 9.57
CA LEU A 187 -8.29 -1.18 9.41
C LEU A 187 -8.51 0.16 8.68
N ALA A 188 -7.69 1.18 8.95
CA ALA A 188 -7.74 2.44 8.21
C ALA A 188 -7.50 2.23 6.72
N VAL A 189 -6.49 1.45 6.35
CA VAL A 189 -6.19 1.11 4.95
C VAL A 189 -7.32 0.28 4.32
N PHE A 190 -7.89 -0.65 5.06
CA PHE A 190 -9.03 -1.44 4.59
C PHE A 190 -10.24 -0.56 4.27
N PHE A 191 -10.64 0.33 5.17
CA PHE A 191 -11.78 1.22 4.91
C PHE A 191 -11.46 2.25 3.83
N LEU A 192 -10.24 2.74 3.74
CA LEU A 192 -9.81 3.58 2.62
C LEU A 192 -9.92 2.83 1.28
N ALA A 193 -9.49 1.57 1.23
CA ALA A 193 -9.62 0.73 0.05
C ALA A 193 -11.11 0.57 -0.36
N ARG A 194 -12.01 0.40 0.59
CA ARG A 194 -13.45 0.34 0.34
C ARG A 194 -14.01 1.66 -0.19
N ILE A 195 -13.57 2.79 0.36
CA ILE A 195 -13.93 4.12 -0.15
C ILE A 195 -13.48 4.27 -1.61
N LEU A 196 -12.23 3.96 -1.89
CA LEU A 196 -11.66 4.04 -3.23
C LEU A 196 -12.36 3.08 -4.19
N GLY A 197 -12.68 1.87 -3.74
CA GLY A 197 -13.45 0.89 -4.50
C GLY A 197 -14.85 1.39 -4.86
N ALA A 198 -15.58 1.97 -3.91
CA ALA A 198 -16.88 2.57 -4.14
C ALA A 198 -16.80 3.76 -5.11
N LEU A 199 -15.84 4.63 -4.95
CA LEU A 199 -15.60 5.75 -5.87
C LEU A 199 -15.25 5.28 -7.28
N TYR A 200 -14.48 4.20 -7.39
CA TYR A 200 -14.13 3.61 -8.68
C TYR A 200 -15.36 3.01 -9.37
N PHE A 201 -16.23 2.32 -8.65
CA PHE A 201 -17.48 1.80 -9.22
C PHE A 201 -18.41 2.91 -9.69
N ILE A 202 -18.51 4.01 -8.96
CA ILE A 202 -19.28 5.19 -9.38
C ILE A 202 -18.75 5.74 -10.71
N ASN A 203 -17.44 5.73 -10.90
CA ASN A 203 -16.80 6.18 -12.15
C ASN A 203 -16.96 5.19 -13.31
N ASN A 204 -16.90 3.89 -13.03
CA ASN A 204 -16.70 2.84 -14.02
C ASN A 204 -17.97 2.05 -14.39
N ILE A 205 -18.98 2.00 -13.50
CA ILE A 205 -20.21 1.21 -13.69
C ILE A 205 -21.39 2.10 -14.02
N GLY A 206 -22.19 1.68 -15.01
CA GLY A 206 -23.38 2.40 -15.49
C GLY A 206 -24.71 1.95 -14.91
N ASP A 207 -24.76 1.13 -13.86
CA ASP A 207 -25.99 0.71 -13.18
C ASP A 207 -26.38 1.70 -12.09
N ALA A 208 -27.55 2.35 -12.24
CA ALA A 208 -28.00 3.42 -11.36
C ALA A 208 -28.24 2.96 -9.92
N ASP A 209 -28.80 1.79 -9.71
CA ASP A 209 -29.08 1.26 -8.37
C ASP A 209 -27.79 0.88 -7.63
N LEU A 210 -26.85 0.29 -8.33
CA LEU A 210 -25.53 -0.05 -7.81
C LEU A 210 -24.76 1.20 -7.43
N VAL A 211 -24.73 2.21 -8.29
CA VAL A 211 -24.07 3.51 -8.04
C VAL A 211 -24.69 4.21 -6.84
N LYS A 212 -26.01 4.17 -6.69
CA LYS A 212 -26.68 4.73 -5.51
C LYS A 212 -26.27 4.05 -4.21
N ARG A 213 -26.13 2.73 -4.22
CA ARG A 213 -25.61 1.98 -3.05
C ARG A 213 -24.15 2.30 -2.76
N CYS A 214 -23.33 2.47 -3.79
CA CYS A 214 -21.95 2.92 -3.63
C CYS A 214 -21.88 4.29 -2.92
N ARG A 215 -22.69 5.25 -3.34
CA ARG A 215 -22.74 6.58 -2.67
C ARG A 215 -23.15 6.48 -1.20
N ARG A 216 -24.10 5.61 -0.90
CA ARG A 216 -24.53 5.36 0.49
C ARG A 216 -23.42 4.71 1.32
N ALA A 217 -22.71 3.76 0.74
CA ALA A 217 -21.60 3.07 1.40
C ALA A 217 -20.43 4.00 1.77
N LEU A 218 -20.26 5.11 1.03
CA LEU A 218 -19.23 6.11 1.35
C LEU A 218 -19.37 6.71 2.75
N TRP A 219 -20.60 6.91 3.23
CA TRP A 219 -20.85 7.49 4.56
C TRP A 219 -20.22 6.64 5.67
N GLY A 220 -20.60 5.37 5.75
CA GLY A 220 -20.14 4.48 6.81
C GLY A 220 -18.64 4.17 6.70
N ASN A 221 -18.16 3.91 5.51
CA ASN A 221 -16.73 3.61 5.30
C ASN A 221 -15.85 4.84 5.56
N THR A 222 -16.27 6.03 5.21
CA THR A 222 -15.54 7.27 5.51
C THR A 222 -15.48 7.53 7.01
N GLY A 223 -16.58 7.35 7.72
CA GLY A 223 -16.61 7.50 9.17
C GLY A 223 -15.63 6.57 9.87
N LEU A 224 -15.65 5.29 9.52
CA LEU A 224 -14.73 4.29 10.07
C LEU A 224 -13.28 4.56 9.67
N PHE A 225 -13.02 4.92 8.42
CA PHE A 225 -11.69 5.31 7.97
C PHE A 225 -11.13 6.47 8.80
N LEU A 226 -11.90 7.53 8.98
CA LEU A 226 -11.45 8.69 9.74
C LEU A 226 -11.16 8.35 11.19
N VAL A 227 -11.98 7.52 11.83
CA VAL A 227 -11.73 7.09 13.21
C VAL A 227 -10.37 6.38 13.33
N PHE A 228 -10.13 5.37 12.52
CA PHE A 228 -8.89 4.59 12.58
C PHE A 228 -7.67 5.38 12.09
N PHE A 229 -7.82 6.13 11.02
CA PHE A 229 -6.72 6.93 10.47
C PHE A 229 -6.28 8.03 11.44
N LEU A 230 -7.22 8.81 11.97
CA LEU A 230 -6.92 9.87 12.92
C LEU A 230 -6.36 9.31 14.23
N ALA A 231 -6.88 8.19 14.72
CA ALA A 231 -6.34 7.52 15.90
C ALA A 231 -4.87 7.14 15.71
N PHE A 232 -4.52 6.54 14.58
CA PHE A 232 -3.15 6.16 14.27
C PHE A 232 -2.24 7.39 14.09
N VAL A 233 -2.68 8.40 13.34
CA VAL A 233 -1.88 9.61 13.12
C VAL A 233 -1.64 10.38 14.40
N ILE A 234 -2.68 10.60 15.21
CA ILE A 234 -2.54 11.29 16.50
C ILE A 234 -1.59 10.52 17.43
N ARG A 235 -1.77 9.21 17.54
CA ARG A 235 -0.86 8.36 18.33
C ARG A 235 0.58 8.51 17.84
N THR A 236 0.81 8.45 16.54
CA THR A 236 2.15 8.53 15.95
C THR A 236 2.80 9.89 16.22
N LEU A 237 2.03 10.97 16.09
CA LEU A 237 2.55 12.33 16.35
C LEU A 237 2.88 12.59 17.82
N LEU A 238 2.17 11.96 18.74
CA LEU A 238 2.36 12.12 20.18
C LEU A 238 3.37 11.12 20.79
N ALA A 239 3.68 10.05 20.07
CA ALA A 239 4.57 9.00 20.57
C ALA A 239 6.05 9.38 20.42
N GLU A 240 6.89 8.67 21.16
CA GLU A 240 8.33 8.64 20.89
C GLU A 240 8.60 7.96 19.55
N GLY A 241 9.60 8.46 18.83
CA GLY A 241 10.04 7.91 17.57
C GLY A 241 11.51 7.55 17.57
N TYR A 242 11.93 6.84 16.56
CA TYR A 242 13.28 6.30 16.40
C TYR A 242 14.16 7.28 15.64
N ALA A 243 14.92 8.07 16.37
CA ALA A 243 15.85 9.04 15.80
C ALA A 243 17.24 8.42 15.61
N VAL A 244 18.00 8.98 14.68
CA VAL A 244 19.37 8.55 14.37
C VAL A 244 20.31 9.71 14.55
N ASN A 245 21.43 9.48 15.25
CA ASN A 245 22.51 10.44 15.30
C ASN A 245 23.25 10.42 13.94
N PRO A 246 23.25 11.51 13.15
CA PRO A 246 23.85 11.51 11.83
C PRO A 246 25.36 11.34 11.83
N GLU A 247 26.04 11.62 12.94
CA GLU A 247 27.51 11.50 13.07
C GLU A 247 27.93 10.07 13.44
N THR A 248 27.22 9.44 14.38
CA THR A 248 27.58 8.12 14.93
C THR A 248 26.78 6.98 14.33
N GLY A 249 25.61 7.26 13.75
CA GLY A 249 24.65 6.23 13.31
C GLY A 249 23.88 5.57 14.44
N GLU A 250 24.06 6.03 15.69
CA GLU A 250 23.35 5.49 16.85
C GLU A 250 21.87 5.83 16.81
N VAL A 251 21.03 4.84 17.08
CA VAL A 251 19.58 5.00 17.14
C VAL A 251 19.16 5.24 18.59
N PHE A 252 18.31 6.22 18.80
CA PHE A 252 17.80 6.57 20.12
C PHE A 252 16.31 6.98 20.03
N MET A 253 15.61 6.90 21.16
CA MET A 253 14.22 7.33 21.24
C MET A 253 14.15 8.84 21.45
N GLU A 254 13.33 9.52 20.67
CA GLU A 254 13.09 10.96 20.75
C GLU A 254 11.59 11.23 20.92
N PRO A 255 11.19 12.00 21.96
CA PRO A 255 9.79 12.40 22.11
C PRO A 255 9.30 13.21 20.91
N TYR A 256 8.07 12.95 20.46
CA TYR A 256 7.44 13.65 19.36
C TYR A 256 8.25 13.67 18.05
N LYS A 257 9.01 12.59 17.79
CA LYS A 257 9.92 12.54 16.62
C LYS A 257 9.20 12.80 15.31
N TYR A 258 8.08 12.15 15.08
CA TYR A 258 7.35 12.28 13.81
C TYR A 258 6.64 13.63 13.67
N LEU A 259 6.17 14.21 14.76
CA LEU A 259 5.66 15.59 14.77
C LEU A 259 6.79 16.58 14.43
N THR A 260 7.95 16.41 15.04
CA THR A 260 9.15 17.21 14.73
C THR A 260 9.54 17.07 13.26
N ASN A 261 9.50 15.86 12.70
CA ASN A 261 9.76 15.63 11.29
C ASN A 261 8.82 16.43 10.38
N PHE A 262 7.54 16.47 10.69
CA PHE A 262 6.58 17.29 9.93
C PHE A 262 6.89 18.78 10.02
N ILE A 263 7.24 19.27 11.20
CA ILE A 263 7.55 20.70 11.43
C ILE A 263 8.86 21.09 10.69
N GLU A 264 9.88 20.24 10.76
CA GLU A 264 11.18 20.47 10.14
C GLU A 264 11.17 20.25 8.62
N MET A 265 10.19 19.54 8.11
CA MET A 265 9.95 19.29 6.68
C MET A 265 8.62 19.90 6.23
N PRO A 266 8.51 21.24 6.11
CA PRO A 266 7.22 21.89 5.84
C PRO A 266 6.62 21.52 4.49
N VAL A 267 7.43 21.17 3.49
CA VAL A 267 6.95 20.67 2.20
C VAL A 267 6.23 19.32 2.36
N VAL A 268 6.77 18.41 3.17
CA VAL A 268 6.13 17.12 3.46
C VAL A 268 4.83 17.31 4.22
N LEU A 269 4.80 18.22 5.20
CA LEU A 269 3.56 18.58 5.90
C LEU A 269 2.50 19.13 4.94
N LEU A 270 2.89 20.00 4.03
CA LEU A 270 1.99 20.55 3.02
C LEU A 270 1.43 19.47 2.10
N VAL A 271 2.28 18.56 1.63
CA VAL A 271 1.87 17.40 0.82
C VAL A 271 0.87 16.53 1.58
N PHE A 272 1.12 16.27 2.85
CA PHE A 272 0.20 15.51 3.70
C PHE A 272 -1.17 16.19 3.82
N LEU A 273 -1.20 17.48 4.12
CA LEU A 273 -2.45 18.23 4.29
C LEU A 273 -3.23 18.32 2.98
N ILE A 274 -2.56 18.61 1.86
CA ILE A 274 -3.20 18.63 0.53
C ILE A 274 -3.75 17.25 0.20
N GLY A 275 -3.00 16.19 0.50
CA GLY A 275 -3.43 14.82 0.27
C GLY A 275 -4.71 14.47 1.03
N VAL A 276 -4.76 14.75 2.31
CA VAL A 276 -5.94 14.51 3.16
C VAL A 276 -7.14 15.33 2.68
N LEU A 277 -6.94 16.62 2.36
CA LEU A 277 -8.01 17.47 1.85
C LEU A 277 -8.53 16.99 0.49
N ALA A 278 -7.66 16.50 -0.39
CA ALA A 278 -8.07 15.96 -1.68
C ALA A 278 -8.92 14.68 -1.53
N VAL A 279 -8.55 13.79 -0.61
CA VAL A 279 -9.36 12.60 -0.29
C VAL A 279 -10.75 13.01 0.19
N LEU A 280 -10.81 13.90 1.17
CA LEU A 280 -12.09 14.37 1.73
C LEU A 280 -12.92 15.11 0.69
N TRP A 281 -12.30 15.95 -0.14
CA TRP A 281 -12.99 16.63 -1.23
C TRP A 281 -13.62 15.66 -2.23
N GLY A 282 -12.87 14.66 -2.67
CA GLY A 282 -13.37 13.64 -3.58
C GLY A 282 -14.58 12.88 -3.01
N ILE A 283 -14.56 12.54 -1.74
CA ILE A 283 -15.64 11.85 -1.04
C ILE A 283 -16.86 12.76 -0.91
N VAL A 284 -16.69 13.95 -0.34
CA VAL A 284 -17.78 14.89 -0.05
C VAL A 284 -18.47 15.34 -1.34
N ARG A 285 -17.68 15.68 -2.36
CA ARG A 285 -18.24 16.09 -3.65
C ARG A 285 -19.06 14.98 -4.30
N THR A 286 -18.59 13.73 -4.22
CA THR A 286 -19.30 12.58 -4.76
C THR A 286 -20.61 12.31 -4.01
N VAL A 287 -20.62 12.46 -2.70
CA VAL A 287 -21.81 12.23 -1.88
C VAL A 287 -22.87 13.31 -2.14
N TRP A 288 -22.45 14.57 -2.24
CA TRP A 288 -23.40 15.69 -2.34
C TRP A 288 -23.92 15.94 -3.75
N LYS A 289 -23.11 15.64 -4.78
CA LYS A 289 -23.52 15.87 -6.17
C LYS A 289 -23.70 14.55 -6.91
N PRO A 290 -24.95 14.08 -7.14
CA PRO A 290 -25.20 12.80 -7.81
C PRO A 290 -24.64 12.68 -9.22
N SER A 291 -24.41 13.80 -9.93
CA SER A 291 -23.80 13.81 -11.26
C SER A 291 -22.28 13.76 -11.25
N PHE A 292 -21.64 13.87 -10.10
CA PHE A 292 -20.18 13.85 -9.97
C PHE A 292 -19.68 12.41 -9.84
N ASP A 293 -18.90 11.95 -10.79
CA ASP A 293 -18.36 10.59 -10.87
C ASP A 293 -16.82 10.52 -10.91
N LYS A 294 -16.15 11.66 -10.71
CA LYS A 294 -14.69 11.77 -10.77
C LYS A 294 -14.02 11.80 -9.40
N GLY A 295 -14.74 11.44 -8.35
CA GLY A 295 -14.21 11.42 -6.98
C GLY A 295 -13.03 10.51 -6.79
N ILE A 296 -12.95 9.42 -7.54
CA ILE A 296 -11.81 8.47 -7.51
C ILE A 296 -10.47 9.16 -7.85
N TRP A 297 -10.46 10.10 -8.78
CA TRP A 297 -9.23 10.81 -9.18
C TRP A 297 -8.74 11.75 -8.09
N PHE A 298 -9.63 12.49 -7.45
CA PHE A 298 -9.28 13.36 -6.31
C PHE A 298 -8.87 12.54 -5.08
N ALA A 299 -9.66 11.55 -4.71
CA ALA A 299 -9.36 10.69 -3.57
C ALA A 299 -8.12 9.82 -3.83
N GLY A 300 -7.92 9.36 -5.06
CA GLY A 300 -6.73 8.60 -5.45
C GLY A 300 -5.45 9.42 -5.40
N ALA A 301 -5.45 10.59 -6.00
CA ALA A 301 -4.32 11.51 -5.93
C ALA A 301 -4.03 11.92 -4.48
N GLY A 302 -5.09 12.22 -3.70
CA GLY A 302 -4.96 12.53 -2.28
C GLY A 302 -4.39 11.38 -1.45
N THR A 303 -4.77 10.15 -1.75
CA THR A 303 -4.23 8.93 -1.12
C THR A 303 -2.73 8.81 -1.40
N VAL A 304 -2.31 8.98 -2.64
CA VAL A 304 -0.89 8.93 -3.02
C VAL A 304 -0.09 9.98 -2.26
N LEU A 305 -0.58 11.21 -2.21
CA LEU A 305 0.10 12.30 -1.49
C LEU A 305 0.19 12.04 0.02
N THR A 306 -0.89 11.58 0.62
CA THR A 306 -0.96 11.30 2.06
C THR A 306 0.01 10.18 2.46
N VAL A 307 -0.03 9.07 1.75
CA VAL A 307 0.84 7.90 2.04
C VAL A 307 2.30 8.22 1.76
N LEU A 308 2.58 8.92 0.66
CA LEU A 308 3.94 9.40 0.35
C LEU A 308 4.49 10.25 1.50
N ALA A 309 3.73 11.22 1.98
CA ALA A 309 4.16 12.08 3.09
C ALA A 309 4.43 11.29 4.37
N LEU A 310 3.59 10.32 4.73
CA LEU A 310 3.78 9.46 5.89
C LEU A 310 5.06 8.62 5.77
N LEU A 311 5.32 8.03 4.61
CA LEU A 311 6.53 7.24 4.39
C LEU A 311 7.79 8.11 4.37
N LEU A 312 7.73 9.33 3.84
CA LEU A 312 8.85 10.27 3.90
C LEU A 312 9.17 10.67 5.34
N VAL A 313 8.16 10.88 6.16
CA VAL A 313 8.34 11.17 7.61
C VAL A 313 8.97 9.98 8.34
N ALA A 314 8.69 8.75 7.93
CA ALA A 314 9.28 7.56 8.53
C ALA A 314 10.77 7.40 8.24
N GLY A 315 11.28 7.90 7.12
CA GLY A 315 12.65 7.65 6.67
C GLY A 315 13.56 8.87 6.60
N TYR A 316 13.00 10.04 6.38
CA TYR A 316 13.76 11.30 6.27
C TYR A 316 14.02 11.95 7.64
N ASN A 317 14.87 12.95 7.65
CA ASN A 317 15.20 13.75 8.82
C ASN A 317 15.82 12.93 9.97
N ASN A 318 16.83 12.12 9.64
CA ASN A 318 17.56 11.31 10.62
C ASN A 318 16.60 10.41 11.43
N THR A 319 15.82 9.62 10.76
CA THR A 319 14.84 8.69 11.34
C THR A 319 15.14 7.28 10.87
N ALA A 320 15.05 6.30 11.79
CA ALA A 320 15.10 4.89 11.43
C ALA A 320 13.75 4.47 10.84
N TYR A 321 13.72 4.14 9.55
CA TYR A 321 12.49 3.83 8.86
C TYR A 321 11.93 2.43 9.17
N TYR A 322 12.78 1.50 9.60
CA TYR A 322 12.38 0.17 10.02
C TYR A 322 13.01 -0.15 11.36
N PRO A 323 12.35 0.27 12.45
CA PRO A 323 12.94 0.17 13.78
C PRO A 323 12.80 -1.23 14.37
N SER A 324 13.79 -1.61 15.19
CA SER A 324 13.76 -2.84 15.99
C SER A 324 13.39 -2.53 17.43
N THR A 325 12.41 -3.26 17.95
CA THR A 325 12.04 -3.22 19.37
C THR A 325 12.79 -4.27 20.20
N ALA A 326 13.43 -5.24 19.57
CA ALA A 326 14.24 -6.25 20.25
C ALA A 326 15.64 -5.72 20.57
N ASP A 327 16.24 -4.97 19.66
CA ASP A 327 17.54 -4.32 19.82
C ASP A 327 17.53 -3.00 19.07
N LEU A 328 17.59 -1.89 19.79
CA LEU A 328 17.46 -0.56 19.23
C LEU A 328 18.52 -0.26 18.14
N GLN A 329 19.74 -0.75 18.32
CA GLN A 329 20.83 -0.53 17.37
C GLN A 329 20.73 -1.41 16.11
N SER A 330 19.87 -2.42 16.11
CA SER A 330 19.52 -3.19 14.92
C SER A 330 18.54 -2.47 13.99
N SER A 331 17.99 -1.33 14.39
CA SER A 331 17.05 -0.55 13.58
C SER A 331 17.67 -0.13 12.26
N LEU A 332 16.87 -0.24 11.17
CA LEU A 332 17.32 0.09 9.82
C LEU A 332 17.14 1.58 9.52
N THR A 333 18.21 2.18 9.03
CA THR A 333 18.26 3.57 8.55
C THR A 333 18.57 3.58 7.05
N LEU A 334 18.37 4.70 6.37
CA LEU A 334 18.74 4.83 4.96
C LEU A 334 20.23 4.55 4.74
N ALA A 335 21.08 4.99 5.68
CA ALA A 335 22.52 4.84 5.57
C ALA A 335 23.02 3.40 5.81
N ASN A 336 22.41 2.68 6.76
CA ASN A 336 22.92 1.35 7.15
C ASN A 336 22.31 0.19 6.36
N SER A 337 21.29 0.42 5.55
CA SER A 337 20.53 -0.63 4.87
C SER A 337 20.53 -0.52 3.34
N CYS A 338 21.07 0.55 2.78
CA CYS A 338 21.07 0.78 1.33
C CYS A 338 22.11 -0.08 0.59
N SER A 339 21.91 -0.21 -0.71
CA SER A 339 22.88 -0.77 -1.65
C SER A 339 24.12 0.12 -1.81
N SER A 340 25.11 -0.37 -2.57
CA SER A 340 26.29 0.41 -2.92
C SER A 340 25.92 1.66 -3.73
N GLN A 341 26.75 2.68 -3.65
CA GLN A 341 26.56 3.89 -4.46
C GLN A 341 26.51 3.61 -5.95
N PHE A 342 27.32 2.66 -6.43
CA PHE A 342 27.31 2.25 -7.83
C PHE A 342 25.93 1.71 -8.25
N THR A 343 25.40 0.76 -7.47
CA THR A 343 24.09 0.17 -7.73
C THR A 343 22.98 1.22 -7.73
N LEU A 344 22.93 2.08 -6.70
CA LEU A 344 21.92 3.13 -6.61
C LEU A 344 22.01 4.12 -7.79
N ARG A 345 23.21 4.43 -8.27
CA ARG A 345 23.43 5.32 -9.40
C ARG A 345 22.96 4.70 -10.71
N VAL A 346 23.33 3.44 -10.99
CA VAL A 346 22.89 2.73 -12.21
C VAL A 346 21.37 2.62 -12.25
N MET A 347 20.78 2.25 -11.14
CA MET A 347 19.31 2.17 -11.02
C MET A 347 18.65 3.54 -11.21
N ALA A 348 19.26 4.63 -10.73
CA ALA A 348 18.75 5.99 -10.92
C ALA A 348 18.71 6.36 -12.42
N TYR A 349 19.71 5.98 -13.20
CA TYR A 349 19.68 6.17 -14.66
C TYR A 349 18.54 5.38 -15.31
N VAL A 350 18.35 4.12 -14.91
CA VAL A 350 17.25 3.29 -15.41
C VAL A 350 15.89 3.88 -15.04
N SER A 351 15.77 4.50 -13.87
CA SER A 351 14.51 5.11 -13.41
C SER A 351 14.02 6.26 -14.30
N VAL A 352 14.89 6.87 -15.13
CA VAL A 352 14.48 7.85 -16.13
C VAL A 352 13.50 7.27 -17.15
N LEU A 353 13.48 5.95 -17.33
CA LEU A 353 12.52 5.27 -18.21
C LEU A 353 11.11 5.14 -17.57
N VAL A 354 10.99 5.32 -16.26
CA VAL A 354 9.70 5.17 -15.53
C VAL A 354 8.61 6.11 -16.09
N PRO A 355 8.84 7.39 -16.40
CA PRO A 355 7.84 8.26 -16.99
C PRO A 355 7.24 7.72 -18.29
N PHE A 356 8.03 7.07 -19.13
CA PHE A 356 7.55 6.46 -20.38
C PHE A 356 6.62 5.28 -20.10
N VAL A 357 6.96 4.45 -19.12
CA VAL A 357 6.11 3.32 -18.68
C VAL A 357 4.81 3.85 -18.08
N LEU A 358 4.87 4.89 -17.25
CA LEU A 358 3.68 5.52 -16.68
C LEU A 358 2.77 6.12 -17.77
N ALA A 359 3.33 6.74 -18.79
CA ALA A 359 2.58 7.26 -19.94
C ALA A 359 1.86 6.13 -20.70
N TYR A 360 2.53 5.00 -20.87
CA TYR A 360 1.92 3.81 -21.49
C TYR A 360 0.78 3.24 -20.62
N ILE A 361 0.99 3.11 -19.30
CA ILE A 361 -0.03 2.65 -18.35
C ILE A 361 -1.24 3.59 -18.39
N PHE A 362 -1.01 4.91 -18.38
CA PHE A 362 -2.09 5.89 -18.48
C PHE A 362 -2.88 5.74 -19.78
N TYR A 363 -2.19 5.54 -20.90
CA TYR A 363 -2.84 5.31 -22.19
C TYR A 363 -3.69 4.02 -22.18
N ALA A 364 -3.13 2.93 -21.68
CA ALA A 364 -3.82 1.65 -21.56
C ALA A 364 -5.03 1.75 -20.64
N TRP A 365 -4.89 2.39 -19.50
CA TRP A 365 -5.99 2.63 -18.55
C TRP A 365 -7.13 3.41 -19.19
N ARG A 366 -6.80 4.53 -19.83
CA ARG A 366 -7.79 5.35 -20.53
C ARG A 366 -8.49 4.59 -21.67
N SER A 367 -7.76 3.72 -22.34
CA SER A 367 -8.33 2.88 -23.41
C SER A 367 -9.33 1.85 -22.86
N ILE A 368 -9.01 1.23 -21.72
CA ILE A 368 -9.88 0.26 -21.05
C ILE A 368 -11.17 0.92 -20.53
N ASP A 369 -11.07 2.12 -19.98
CA ASP A 369 -12.18 2.82 -19.33
C ASP A 369 -12.93 3.80 -20.24
N ARG A 370 -12.81 3.65 -21.56
CA ARG A 370 -13.52 4.52 -22.53
C ARG A 370 -15.03 4.46 -22.39
N LYS A 371 -15.58 3.30 -22.07
CA LYS A 371 -17.02 3.06 -21.87
C LYS A 371 -17.25 2.52 -20.48
N LYS A 372 -18.30 3.00 -19.82
CA LYS A 372 -18.73 2.42 -18.54
C LYS A 372 -19.27 1.01 -18.75
N ILE A 373 -19.05 0.15 -17.78
CA ILE A 373 -19.56 -1.22 -17.79
C ILE A 373 -21.06 -1.19 -17.60
N ASP A 374 -21.79 -1.82 -18.52
CA ASP A 374 -23.25 -1.93 -18.50
C ASP A 374 -23.71 -3.40 -18.66
N ALA A 375 -25.03 -3.63 -18.51
CA ALA A 375 -25.59 -4.97 -18.60
C ALA A 375 -25.48 -5.55 -20.03
N GLU A 376 -25.48 -4.72 -21.06
CA GLU A 376 -25.33 -5.14 -22.46
C GLU A 376 -23.93 -5.72 -22.70
N GLU A 377 -22.90 -5.08 -22.19
CA GLU A 377 -21.51 -5.56 -22.28
C GLU A 377 -21.34 -6.92 -21.56
N MET A 378 -22.06 -7.14 -20.45
CA MET A 378 -22.00 -8.41 -19.71
C MET A 378 -22.69 -9.59 -20.44
N GLN A 379 -23.53 -9.31 -21.42
CA GLN A 379 -24.22 -10.33 -22.24
C GLN A 379 -23.44 -10.65 -23.53
N ASP A 380 -22.47 -9.83 -23.90
CA ASP A 380 -21.66 -10.06 -25.10
C ASP A 380 -20.62 -11.17 -24.84
N GLU A 381 -20.92 -12.38 -25.34
CA GLU A 381 -20.03 -13.55 -25.20
C GLU A 381 -18.67 -13.40 -25.89
N LYS A 382 -18.48 -12.37 -26.73
CA LYS A 382 -17.23 -12.10 -27.44
C LYS A 382 -16.29 -11.16 -26.66
N GLY A 383 -16.78 -10.49 -25.62
CA GLY A 383 -15.98 -9.67 -24.73
C GLY A 383 -15.24 -10.52 -23.68
N HIS A 384 -13.99 -10.17 -23.34
CA HIS A 384 -13.27 -10.75 -22.21
C HIS A 384 -13.86 -10.18 -20.90
N ALA A 385 -15.04 -10.64 -20.52
CA ALA A 385 -15.61 -10.40 -19.20
C ALA A 385 -15.09 -11.43 -18.20
N TYR A 386 -14.65 -10.97 -17.04
CA TYR A 386 -14.20 -11.82 -15.96
C TYR A 386 -15.35 -12.51 -15.20
#